data_3900bdaf1547947ed2b8a653a85017be
#
_entry.id   3900bdaf1547947ed2b8a653a85017be
#
_cell.length_a   1.000
_cell.length_b   1.000
_cell.length_c   1.000
_cell.angle_alpha   90.00
_cell.angle_beta   90.00
_cell.angle_gamma   90.00
#
_symmetry.space_group_name_H-M   'P 1'
#
loop_
_entity.id
_entity.type
_entity.pdbx_description
1 polymer ?
#
loop_
_entity_poly.entity_id
_entity_poly.type
_entity_poly.pdbx_seq_one_letter_code
_entity_poly.pdbx_strand_id
1 'polypeptide(L)'
;TALPEPASAPAMPEEIHNGDELYFIGQHLEQYNHASRYAADYYRRAIALDPQDYRNNVALGTLAFNQADWVLAEQCARAALLRAHRLNKNPRDGEASMLLASALERQGDEQGAWDHYYKASWSGNCRDAAWWALARLAMKRGDTVDALEKVNTSLQFNASNHLAMGLKALALAKSGRTKAAQEYIFACLKPYPLSYPLHCVRWMIEPGDEARENL
;
A
#
# COMPACT_ATOMS: atom_id res chain seq x y z
N THR A 1 -38.08 -21.86 -14.98
CA THR A 1 -37.50 -20.71 -14.26
C THR A 1 -37.26 -19.60 -15.26
N ALA A 2 -37.88 -18.44 -15.05
CA ALA A 2 -37.63 -17.27 -15.87
C ALA A 2 -36.15 -16.87 -15.77
N LEU A 3 -35.55 -16.48 -16.90
CA LEU A 3 -34.22 -15.92 -16.91
C LEU A 3 -34.20 -14.61 -16.10
N PRO A 4 -33.16 -14.36 -15.29
CA PRO A 4 -33.05 -13.08 -14.61
C PRO A 4 -32.96 -11.94 -15.61
N GLU A 5 -33.48 -10.78 -15.24
CA GLU A 5 -33.35 -9.59 -16.08
C GLU A 5 -31.89 -9.22 -16.31
N PRO A 6 -31.52 -8.69 -17.49
CA PRO A 6 -30.14 -8.24 -17.75
C PRO A 6 -29.72 -7.19 -16.73
N ALA A 7 -28.46 -7.24 -16.31
CA ALA A 7 -27.90 -6.22 -15.43
C ALA A 7 -28.00 -4.84 -16.09
N SER A 8 -28.56 -3.87 -15.36
CA SER A 8 -28.63 -2.47 -15.78
C SER A 8 -27.42 -1.69 -15.25
N ALA A 9 -27.09 -0.56 -15.90
CA ALA A 9 -26.09 0.36 -15.37
C ALA A 9 -26.54 0.89 -13.99
N PRO A 10 -25.62 1.14 -13.06
CA PRO A 10 -25.98 1.71 -11.76
C PRO A 10 -26.59 3.10 -11.91
N ALA A 11 -27.45 3.50 -10.95
CA ALA A 11 -28.01 4.84 -10.87
C ALA A 11 -26.91 5.91 -10.87
N MET A 12 -27.25 7.14 -11.27
CA MET A 12 -26.30 8.26 -11.22
C MET A 12 -25.94 8.62 -9.76
N PRO A 13 -24.71 9.08 -9.48
CA PRO A 13 -24.32 9.43 -8.12
C PRO A 13 -25.26 10.42 -7.42
N GLU A 14 -25.84 11.37 -8.17
CA GLU A 14 -26.74 12.41 -7.67
C GLU A 14 -28.08 11.85 -7.16
N GLU A 15 -28.50 10.73 -7.71
CA GLU A 15 -29.76 10.05 -7.38
C GLU A 15 -29.64 9.24 -6.09
N ILE A 16 -28.40 8.98 -5.64
CA ILE A 16 -28.12 8.14 -4.47
C ILE A 16 -27.85 9.02 -3.26
N HIS A 17 -28.51 8.69 -2.15
CA HIS A 17 -28.40 9.43 -0.88
C HIS A 17 -27.82 8.59 0.27
N ASN A 18 -27.32 7.40 -0.04
CA ASN A 18 -26.71 6.47 0.93
C ASN A 18 -25.22 6.30 0.64
N GLY A 19 -24.35 6.67 1.60
CA GLY A 19 -22.90 6.58 1.48
C GLY A 19 -22.38 5.15 1.29
N ASP A 20 -23.05 4.15 1.90
CA ASP A 20 -22.68 2.74 1.76
C ASP A 20 -22.97 2.23 0.35
N GLU A 21 -24.14 2.59 -0.20
CA GLU A 21 -24.50 2.23 -1.57
C GLU A 21 -23.53 2.86 -2.57
N LEU A 22 -23.22 4.15 -2.41
CA LEU A 22 -22.22 4.86 -3.21
C LEU A 22 -20.84 4.17 -3.15
N TYR A 23 -20.42 3.74 -1.96
CA TYR A 23 -19.16 3.02 -1.77
C TYR A 23 -19.14 1.70 -2.53
N PHE A 24 -20.17 0.86 -2.39
CA PHE A 24 -20.22 -0.45 -3.03
C PHE A 24 -20.32 -0.35 -4.56
N ILE A 25 -21.06 0.63 -5.07
CA ILE A 25 -21.09 0.88 -6.52
C ILE A 25 -19.71 1.33 -7.00
N GLY A 26 -19.06 2.26 -6.29
CA GLY A 26 -17.71 2.70 -6.61
C GLY A 26 -16.72 1.55 -6.67
N GLN A 27 -16.69 0.67 -5.64
CA GLN A 27 -15.85 -0.53 -5.65
C GLN A 27 -16.14 -1.46 -6.84
N HIS A 28 -17.41 -1.68 -7.15
CA HIS A 28 -17.79 -2.50 -8.30
C HIS A 28 -17.24 -1.92 -9.60
N LEU A 29 -17.36 -0.60 -9.79
CA LEU A 29 -16.86 0.09 -10.98
C LEU A 29 -15.33 0.01 -11.11
N GLU A 30 -14.59 0.07 -10.01
CA GLU A 30 -13.14 -0.15 -10.02
C GLU A 30 -12.77 -1.58 -10.43
N GLN A 31 -13.47 -2.58 -9.89
CA GLN A 31 -13.20 -3.99 -10.17
C GLN A 31 -13.46 -4.36 -11.64
N TYR A 32 -14.50 -3.79 -12.24
CA TYR A 32 -14.95 -4.17 -13.58
C TYR A 32 -14.65 -3.14 -14.67
N ASN A 33 -13.98 -2.02 -14.35
CA ASN A 33 -13.59 -0.96 -15.29
C ASN A 33 -14.75 -0.55 -16.22
N HIS A 34 -15.84 -0.05 -15.64
CA HIS A 34 -17.04 0.32 -16.38
C HIS A 34 -16.75 1.43 -17.40
N ALA A 35 -17.25 1.28 -18.64
CA ALA A 35 -16.89 2.14 -19.77
C ALA A 35 -17.38 3.60 -19.65
N SER A 36 -18.47 3.87 -18.93
CA SER A 36 -19.13 5.19 -18.88
C SER A 36 -19.45 5.69 -17.47
N ARG A 37 -19.00 5.00 -16.42
CA ARG A 37 -19.19 5.38 -15.02
C ARG A 37 -17.84 5.30 -14.29
N TYR A 38 -17.53 6.30 -13.50
CA TYR A 38 -16.25 6.39 -12.78
C TYR A 38 -16.47 6.29 -11.28
N ALA A 39 -15.77 5.38 -10.64
CA ALA A 39 -15.85 5.16 -9.18
C ALA A 39 -15.64 6.44 -8.37
N ALA A 40 -14.71 7.29 -8.81
CA ALA A 40 -14.41 8.56 -8.14
C ALA A 40 -15.63 9.47 -7.99
N ASP A 41 -16.60 9.47 -8.92
CA ASP A 41 -17.77 10.32 -8.86
C ASP A 41 -18.72 9.87 -7.74
N TYR A 42 -18.84 8.56 -7.54
CA TYR A 42 -19.63 7.98 -6.44
C TYR A 42 -18.98 8.27 -5.10
N TYR A 43 -17.66 8.12 -4.97
CA TYR A 43 -16.95 8.46 -3.74
C TYR A 43 -17.04 9.95 -3.41
N ARG A 44 -16.88 10.83 -4.41
CA ARG A 44 -17.07 12.28 -4.22
C ARG A 44 -18.48 12.63 -3.77
N ARG A 45 -19.49 11.98 -4.33
CA ARG A 45 -20.87 12.17 -3.91
C ARG A 45 -21.08 11.76 -2.46
N ALA A 46 -20.55 10.61 -2.04
CA ALA A 46 -20.63 10.16 -0.65
C ALA A 46 -19.96 11.14 0.32
N ILE A 47 -18.77 11.65 -0.05
CA ILE A 47 -18.04 12.65 0.73
C ILE A 47 -18.79 13.99 0.77
N ALA A 48 -19.52 14.36 -0.28
CA ALA A 48 -20.39 15.53 -0.27
C ALA A 48 -21.58 15.38 0.70
N LEU A 49 -22.07 14.15 0.92
CA LEU A 49 -23.12 13.85 1.90
C LEU A 49 -22.55 13.80 3.33
N ASP A 50 -21.39 13.17 3.51
CA ASP A 50 -20.66 13.08 4.78
C ASP A 50 -19.16 13.28 4.54
N PRO A 51 -18.64 14.50 4.80
CA PRO A 51 -17.22 14.82 4.56
C PRO A 51 -16.22 13.96 5.33
N GLN A 52 -16.65 13.27 6.38
CA GLN A 52 -15.81 12.37 7.17
C GLN A 52 -16.12 10.90 6.95
N ASP A 53 -16.89 10.54 5.90
CA ASP A 53 -17.12 9.12 5.60
C ASP A 53 -15.79 8.40 5.42
N TYR A 54 -15.52 7.43 6.30
CA TYR A 54 -14.23 6.76 6.36
C TYR A 54 -13.90 6.01 5.08
N ARG A 55 -14.82 5.16 4.62
CA ARG A 55 -14.59 4.25 3.48
C ARG A 55 -14.47 4.99 2.16
N ASN A 56 -15.36 5.95 1.93
CA ASN A 56 -15.34 6.76 0.71
C ASN A 56 -14.12 7.66 0.63
N ASN A 57 -13.68 8.24 1.76
CA ASN A 57 -12.42 8.99 1.80
C ASN A 57 -11.19 8.09 1.55
N VAL A 58 -11.10 6.90 2.16
CA VAL A 58 -9.98 5.99 1.90
C VAL A 58 -9.97 5.56 0.44
N ALA A 59 -11.13 5.23 -0.14
CA ALA A 59 -11.24 4.81 -1.54
C ALA A 59 -10.84 5.94 -2.50
N LEU A 60 -11.42 7.14 -2.36
CA LEU A 60 -11.05 8.29 -3.20
C LEU A 60 -9.58 8.66 -3.05
N GLY A 61 -9.08 8.67 -1.82
CA GLY A 61 -7.67 8.97 -1.54
C GLY A 61 -6.72 7.94 -2.16
N THR A 62 -7.10 6.66 -2.19
CA THR A 62 -6.34 5.61 -2.86
C THR A 62 -6.31 5.81 -4.38
N LEU A 63 -7.45 6.15 -4.99
CA LEU A 63 -7.48 6.52 -6.41
C LEU A 63 -6.59 7.73 -6.71
N ALA A 64 -6.68 8.78 -5.90
CA ALA A 64 -5.85 9.98 -6.02
C ALA A 64 -4.35 9.63 -5.90
N PHE A 65 -3.99 8.80 -4.93
CA PHE A 65 -2.62 8.33 -4.75
C PHE A 65 -2.11 7.60 -6.01
N ASN A 66 -2.90 6.72 -6.59
CA ASN A 66 -2.56 5.98 -7.81
C ASN A 66 -2.43 6.89 -9.04
N GLN A 67 -3.10 8.04 -9.03
CA GLN A 67 -3.02 9.09 -10.06
C GLN A 67 -1.91 10.12 -9.78
N ALA A 68 -1.10 9.92 -8.74
CA ALA A 68 -0.05 10.83 -8.28
C ALA A 68 -0.58 12.19 -7.74
N ASP A 69 -1.85 12.28 -7.38
CA ASP A 69 -2.41 13.40 -6.63
C ASP A 69 -2.22 13.19 -5.12
N TRP A 70 -0.97 13.42 -4.68
CA TRP A 70 -0.58 13.20 -3.28
C TRP A 70 -1.31 14.13 -2.31
N VAL A 71 -1.65 15.33 -2.77
CA VAL A 71 -2.35 16.34 -1.93
C VAL A 71 -3.77 15.90 -1.66
N LEU A 72 -4.52 15.47 -2.67
CA LEU A 72 -5.88 14.95 -2.48
C LEU A 72 -5.86 13.66 -1.65
N ALA A 73 -4.88 12.77 -1.90
CA ALA A 73 -4.73 11.55 -1.10
C ALA A 73 -4.52 11.85 0.39
N GLU A 74 -3.68 12.85 0.71
CA GLU A 74 -3.48 13.30 2.09
C GLU A 74 -4.76 13.88 2.70
N GLN A 75 -5.46 14.76 1.99
CA GLN A 75 -6.71 15.36 2.47
C GLN A 75 -7.76 14.30 2.80
N CYS A 76 -7.96 13.34 1.92
CA CYS A 76 -8.88 12.23 2.11
C CYS A 76 -8.45 11.36 3.30
N ALA A 77 -7.18 11.00 3.41
CA ALA A 77 -6.68 10.20 4.53
C ALA A 77 -6.87 10.91 5.88
N ARG A 78 -6.62 12.21 5.96
CA ARG A 78 -6.84 13.01 7.16
C ARG A 78 -8.33 13.08 7.54
N ALA A 79 -9.23 13.24 6.56
CA ALA A 79 -10.67 13.23 6.80
C ALA A 79 -11.15 11.87 7.35
N ALA A 80 -10.67 10.77 6.78
CA ALA A 80 -10.94 9.43 7.28
C ALA A 80 -10.43 9.23 8.71
N LEU A 81 -9.21 9.69 9.02
CA LEU A 81 -8.64 9.60 10.37
C LEU A 81 -9.40 10.44 11.39
N LEU A 82 -9.94 11.60 11.03
CA LEU A 82 -10.82 12.38 11.92
C LEU A 82 -12.03 11.55 12.38
N ARG A 83 -12.66 10.83 11.44
CA ARG A 83 -13.77 9.92 11.77
C ARG A 83 -13.31 8.75 12.62
N ALA A 84 -12.22 8.09 12.25
CA ALA A 84 -11.71 6.91 12.93
C ALA A 84 -11.33 7.22 14.41
N HIS A 85 -10.72 8.39 14.65
CA HIS A 85 -10.27 8.80 15.99
C HIS A 85 -11.37 9.40 16.87
N ARG A 86 -12.55 9.65 16.33
CA ARG A 86 -13.64 10.33 17.07
C ARG A 86 -14.02 9.61 18.37
N LEU A 87 -14.05 8.29 18.35
CA LEU A 87 -14.43 7.46 19.51
C LEU A 87 -13.30 6.55 19.99
N ASN A 88 -12.23 6.42 19.23
CA ASN A 88 -11.12 5.54 19.55
C ASN A 88 -9.79 6.16 19.10
N LYS A 89 -8.91 6.47 20.06
CA LYS A 89 -7.58 7.02 19.77
C LYS A 89 -6.69 6.05 18.98
N ASN A 90 -6.95 4.75 19.08
CA ASN A 90 -6.21 3.71 18.37
C ASN A 90 -7.20 2.81 17.58
N PRO A 91 -7.71 3.27 16.43
CA PRO A 91 -8.60 2.49 15.61
C PRO A 91 -7.90 1.20 15.14
N ARG A 92 -8.67 0.11 15.01
CA ARG A 92 -8.12 -1.18 14.56
C ARG A 92 -7.72 -1.16 13.09
N ASP A 93 -8.37 -0.32 12.30
CA ASP A 93 -8.10 -0.19 10.87
C ASP A 93 -6.94 0.77 10.65
N GLY A 94 -5.93 0.32 9.92
CA GLY A 94 -4.71 1.07 9.60
C GLY A 94 -4.70 1.68 8.20
N GLU A 95 -5.72 1.44 7.36
CA GLU A 95 -5.69 1.82 5.95
C GLU A 95 -5.54 3.33 5.75
N ALA A 96 -6.30 4.14 6.47
CA ALA A 96 -6.18 5.59 6.38
C ALA A 96 -4.81 6.10 6.86
N SER A 97 -4.21 5.45 7.89
CA SER A 97 -2.84 5.78 8.32
C SER A 97 -1.80 5.37 7.28
N MET A 98 -1.98 4.21 6.64
CA MET A 98 -1.11 3.74 5.56
C MET A 98 -1.16 4.66 4.35
N LEU A 99 -2.36 5.08 3.94
CA LEU A 99 -2.56 6.03 2.86
C LEU A 99 -1.92 7.38 3.16
N LEU A 100 -2.15 7.93 4.37
CA LEU A 100 -1.55 9.19 4.79
C LEU A 100 -0.02 9.11 4.79
N ALA A 101 0.54 8.05 5.35
CA ALA A 101 1.99 7.83 5.36
C ALA A 101 2.56 7.80 3.95
N SER A 102 1.90 7.09 3.04
CA SER A 102 2.33 6.98 1.65
C SER A 102 2.27 8.34 0.93
N ALA A 103 1.22 9.13 1.16
CA ALA A 103 1.07 10.46 0.57
C ALA A 103 2.14 11.44 1.10
N LEU A 104 2.38 11.46 2.42
CA LEU A 104 3.41 12.30 3.05
C LEU A 104 4.81 11.94 2.56
N GLU A 105 5.11 10.67 2.41
CA GLU A 105 6.39 10.23 1.88
C GLU A 105 6.63 10.74 0.45
N ARG A 106 5.60 10.69 -0.41
CA ARG A 106 5.70 11.22 -1.79
C ARG A 106 5.88 12.73 -1.82
N GLN A 107 5.39 13.43 -0.82
CA GLN A 107 5.54 14.88 -0.64
C GLN A 107 6.86 15.27 0.05
N GLY A 108 7.65 14.29 0.51
CA GLY A 108 8.94 14.53 1.16
C GLY A 108 8.88 14.70 2.69
N ASP A 109 7.72 14.58 3.31
CA ASP A 109 7.59 14.54 4.77
C ASP A 109 7.90 13.13 5.29
N GLU A 110 9.19 12.83 5.42
CA GLU A 110 9.65 11.52 5.89
C GLU A 110 9.31 11.25 7.35
N GLN A 111 9.26 12.29 8.21
CA GLN A 111 8.93 12.08 9.61
C GLN A 111 7.45 11.80 9.80
N GLY A 112 6.59 12.59 9.15
CA GLY A 112 5.15 12.33 9.15
C GLY A 112 4.82 10.95 8.56
N ALA A 113 5.48 10.56 7.47
CA ALA A 113 5.32 9.24 6.89
C ALA A 113 5.72 8.12 7.87
N TRP A 114 6.87 8.26 8.55
CA TRP A 114 7.33 7.31 9.55
C TRP A 114 6.31 7.11 10.67
N ASP A 115 5.82 8.19 11.25
CA ASP A 115 4.87 8.15 12.37
C ASP A 115 3.56 7.46 11.98
N HIS A 116 3.06 7.72 10.77
CA HIS A 116 1.83 7.11 10.27
C HIS A 116 2.02 5.66 9.81
N TYR A 117 3.16 5.28 9.22
CA TYR A 117 3.48 3.88 8.97
C TYR A 117 3.60 3.09 10.28
N TYR A 118 4.22 3.68 11.31
CA TYR A 118 4.31 3.04 12.61
C TYR A 118 2.93 2.81 13.22
N LYS A 119 2.00 3.77 13.11
CA LYS A 119 0.61 3.58 13.51
C LYS A 119 -0.09 2.48 12.69
N ALA A 120 0.08 2.47 11.39
CA ALA A 120 -0.50 1.46 10.50
C ALA A 120 0.00 0.04 10.85
N SER A 121 1.24 -0.12 11.34
CA SER A 121 1.81 -1.41 11.71
C SER A 121 1.10 -2.12 12.88
N TRP A 122 0.25 -1.41 13.61
CA TRP A 122 -0.58 -1.99 14.68
C TRP A 122 -1.83 -2.69 14.15
N SER A 123 -2.21 -2.42 12.90
CA SER A 123 -3.37 -3.01 12.24
C SER A 123 -3.00 -4.29 11.51
N GLY A 124 -3.80 -5.34 11.69
CA GLY A 124 -3.52 -6.67 11.11
C GLY A 124 -3.49 -6.67 9.58
N ASN A 125 -4.29 -5.82 8.93
CA ASN A 125 -4.39 -5.73 7.47
C ASN A 125 -3.25 -4.92 6.81
N CYS A 126 -2.56 -4.06 7.58
CA CYS A 126 -1.49 -3.20 7.06
C CYS A 126 -0.09 -3.56 7.61
N ARG A 127 0.00 -4.48 8.55
CA ARG A 127 1.18 -4.69 9.39
C ARG A 127 2.44 -5.01 8.61
N ASP A 128 2.39 -5.98 7.73
CA ASP A 128 3.56 -6.39 6.94
C ASP A 128 4.01 -5.28 5.98
N ALA A 129 3.07 -4.64 5.29
CA ALA A 129 3.35 -3.53 4.38
C ALA A 129 3.91 -2.31 5.12
N ALA A 130 3.37 -1.99 6.30
CA ALA A 130 3.86 -0.88 7.12
C ALA A 130 5.30 -1.12 7.63
N TRP A 131 5.60 -2.32 8.12
CA TRP A 131 6.96 -2.67 8.53
C TRP A 131 7.94 -2.67 7.36
N TRP A 132 7.52 -3.12 6.18
CA TRP A 132 8.33 -3.00 4.96
C TRP A 132 8.59 -1.54 4.59
N ALA A 133 7.58 -0.66 4.66
CA ALA A 133 7.74 0.76 4.38
C ALA A 133 8.71 1.44 5.37
N LEU A 134 8.58 1.14 6.66
CA LEU A 134 9.52 1.62 7.69
C LEU A 134 10.96 1.14 7.43
N ALA A 135 11.14 -0.13 7.05
CA ALA A 135 12.45 -0.67 6.69
C ALA A 135 13.06 0.06 5.49
N ARG A 136 12.24 0.39 4.50
CA ARG A 136 12.67 1.15 3.32
C ARG A 136 13.08 2.58 3.66
N LEU A 137 12.35 3.24 4.55
CA LEU A 137 12.73 4.57 5.06
C LEU A 137 14.05 4.51 5.86
N ALA A 138 14.22 3.48 6.71
CA ALA A 138 15.48 3.26 7.43
C ALA A 138 16.67 3.07 6.47
N MET A 139 16.47 2.27 5.41
CA MET A 139 17.48 2.11 4.34
C MET A 139 17.84 3.43 3.65
N LYS A 140 16.83 4.28 3.38
CA LYS A 140 17.05 5.61 2.78
C LYS A 140 17.89 6.51 3.69
N ARG A 141 17.70 6.41 5.01
CA ARG A 141 18.48 7.13 6.03
C ARG A 141 19.89 6.55 6.24
N GLY A 142 20.20 5.41 5.62
CA GLY A 142 21.47 4.70 5.78
C GLY A 142 21.54 3.80 7.02
N ASP A 143 20.47 3.71 7.80
CA ASP A 143 20.41 2.84 8.98
C ASP A 143 20.07 1.39 8.58
N THR A 144 21.10 0.65 8.24
CA THR A 144 20.97 -0.75 7.81
C THR A 144 20.61 -1.69 8.96
N VAL A 145 20.92 -1.33 10.20
CA VAL A 145 20.59 -2.16 11.38
C VAL A 145 19.10 -2.09 11.64
N ASP A 146 18.57 -0.88 11.75
CA ASP A 146 17.14 -0.63 11.93
C ASP A 146 16.31 -1.18 10.76
N ALA A 147 16.82 -1.02 9.52
CA ALA A 147 16.18 -1.59 8.34
C ALA A 147 16.06 -3.11 8.40
N LEU A 148 17.11 -3.81 8.85
CA LEU A 148 17.11 -5.27 9.01
C LEU A 148 16.13 -5.74 10.07
N GLU A 149 16.01 -5.03 11.18
CA GLU A 149 15.04 -5.33 12.23
C GLU A 149 13.60 -5.24 11.68
N LYS A 150 13.31 -4.11 11.05
CA LYS A 150 11.96 -3.84 10.51
C LYS A 150 11.56 -4.79 9.37
N VAL A 151 12.49 -5.06 8.44
CA VAL A 151 12.18 -5.98 7.35
C VAL A 151 12.02 -7.42 7.83
N ASN A 152 12.76 -7.84 8.85
CA ASN A 152 12.53 -9.15 9.48
C ASN A 152 11.16 -9.22 10.13
N THR A 153 10.72 -8.13 10.79
CA THR A 153 9.37 -8.03 11.35
C THR A 153 8.30 -8.13 10.25
N SER A 154 8.47 -7.44 9.13
CA SER A 154 7.57 -7.57 7.96
C SER A 154 7.46 -9.03 7.50
N LEU A 155 8.60 -9.71 7.36
CA LEU A 155 8.66 -11.10 6.90
C LEU A 155 8.08 -12.12 7.90
N GLN A 156 8.03 -11.79 9.20
CA GLN A 156 7.33 -12.62 10.19
C GLN A 156 5.82 -12.65 9.96
N PHE A 157 5.24 -11.55 9.45
CA PHE A 157 3.81 -11.45 9.16
C PHE A 157 3.46 -11.90 7.74
N ASN A 158 4.37 -11.71 6.79
CA ASN A 158 4.20 -12.13 5.41
C ASN A 158 5.52 -12.64 4.83
N ALA A 159 5.75 -13.93 5.03
CA ALA A 159 6.97 -14.61 4.58
C ALA A 159 7.11 -14.65 3.04
N SER A 160 6.04 -14.40 2.29
CA SER A 160 6.03 -14.38 0.82
C SER A 160 6.15 -12.97 0.23
N ASN A 161 6.45 -11.95 1.03
CA ASN A 161 6.65 -10.60 0.53
C ASN A 161 8.00 -10.49 -0.19
N HIS A 162 7.99 -10.59 -1.52
CA HIS A 162 9.21 -10.55 -2.35
C HIS A 162 9.92 -9.19 -2.26
N LEU A 163 9.20 -8.09 -2.06
CA LEU A 163 9.81 -6.77 -1.88
C LEU A 163 10.56 -6.68 -0.54
N ALA A 164 9.99 -7.27 0.52
CA ALA A 164 10.65 -7.35 1.82
C ALA A 164 11.87 -8.29 1.77
N MET A 165 11.77 -9.44 1.08
CA MET A 165 12.92 -10.33 0.85
C MET A 165 14.05 -9.60 0.13
N GLY A 166 13.74 -8.88 -0.95
CA GLY A 166 14.72 -8.09 -1.70
C GLY A 166 15.36 -7.01 -0.84
N LEU A 167 14.56 -6.27 -0.07
CA LEU A 167 15.06 -5.23 0.83
C LEU A 167 16.00 -5.80 1.91
N LYS A 168 15.68 -6.98 2.46
CA LYS A 168 16.56 -7.67 3.40
C LYS A 168 17.91 -8.02 2.78
N ALA A 169 17.92 -8.56 1.56
CA ALA A 169 19.16 -8.86 0.85
C ALA A 169 19.99 -7.59 0.62
N LEU A 170 19.38 -6.49 0.17
CA LEU A 170 20.07 -5.20 -0.01
C LEU A 170 20.62 -4.65 1.31
N ALA A 171 19.86 -4.74 2.40
CA ALA A 171 20.33 -4.28 3.72
C ALA A 171 21.52 -5.12 4.22
N LEU A 172 21.50 -6.42 3.99
CA LEU A 172 22.66 -7.30 4.27
C LEU A 172 23.88 -6.88 3.46
N ALA A 173 23.74 -6.67 2.15
CA ALA A 173 24.85 -6.25 1.30
C ALA A 173 25.41 -4.89 1.71
N LYS A 174 24.55 -3.89 1.96
CA LYS A 174 24.96 -2.55 2.41
C LYS A 174 25.61 -2.55 3.80
N SER A 175 25.30 -3.53 4.67
CA SER A 175 25.97 -3.71 5.95
C SER A 175 27.32 -4.45 5.86
N GLY A 176 27.87 -4.66 4.65
CA GLY A 176 29.11 -5.37 4.40
C GLY A 176 28.99 -6.90 4.41
N ARG A 177 27.79 -7.46 4.61
CA ARG A 177 27.53 -8.91 4.63
C ARG A 177 27.14 -9.44 3.26
N THR A 178 27.94 -9.12 2.23
CA THR A 178 27.63 -9.44 0.82
C THR A 178 27.41 -10.93 0.60
N LYS A 179 28.26 -11.81 1.16
CA LYS A 179 28.10 -13.26 1.04
C LYS A 179 26.75 -13.74 1.61
N ALA A 180 26.37 -13.25 2.79
CA ALA A 180 25.09 -13.58 3.39
C ALA A 180 23.89 -13.06 2.57
N ALA A 181 24.03 -11.90 1.93
CA ALA A 181 23.04 -11.37 1.01
C ALA A 181 22.83 -12.27 -0.21
N GLN A 182 23.94 -12.73 -0.82
CA GLN A 182 23.92 -13.65 -1.95
C GLN A 182 23.29 -15.00 -1.61
N GLU A 183 23.71 -15.60 -0.49
CA GLU A 183 23.12 -16.85 0.01
C GLU A 183 21.60 -16.70 0.26
N TYR A 184 21.20 -15.59 0.87
CA TYR A 184 19.82 -15.31 1.18
C TYR A 184 18.96 -15.14 -0.10
N ILE A 185 19.39 -14.31 -1.06
CA ILE A 185 18.63 -14.08 -2.30
C ILE A 185 18.54 -15.35 -3.13
N PHE A 186 19.60 -16.16 -3.18
CA PHE A 186 19.58 -17.44 -3.86
C PHE A 186 18.58 -18.42 -3.22
N ALA A 187 18.52 -18.45 -1.88
CA ALA A 187 17.53 -19.26 -1.15
C ALA A 187 16.09 -18.80 -1.44
N CYS A 188 15.86 -17.47 -1.54
CA CYS A 188 14.54 -16.93 -1.89
C CYS A 188 14.12 -17.24 -3.33
N LEU A 189 15.04 -17.29 -4.28
CA LEU A 189 14.74 -17.59 -5.67
C LEU A 189 14.38 -19.07 -5.93
N LYS A 190 14.78 -20.00 -5.05
CA LYS A 190 14.41 -21.42 -5.20
C LYS A 190 12.89 -21.65 -5.24
N PRO A 191 12.08 -21.18 -4.27
CA PRO A 191 10.63 -21.30 -4.32
C PRO A 191 9.98 -20.29 -5.28
N TYR A 192 10.64 -19.19 -5.63
CA TYR A 192 10.09 -18.10 -6.45
C TYR A 192 10.95 -17.77 -7.66
N PRO A 193 11.19 -18.74 -8.58
CA PRO A 193 12.13 -18.59 -9.68
C PRO A 193 11.75 -17.51 -10.72
N LEU A 194 10.46 -17.10 -10.75
CA LEU A 194 9.95 -16.06 -11.65
C LEU A 194 9.75 -14.71 -10.97
N SER A 195 10.27 -14.53 -9.75
CA SER A 195 10.13 -13.27 -9.04
C SER A 195 11.06 -12.20 -9.61
N TYR A 196 10.51 -11.33 -10.45
CA TYR A 196 11.24 -10.21 -11.03
C TYR A 196 11.93 -9.32 -9.97
N PRO A 197 11.27 -8.90 -8.86
CA PRO A 197 11.94 -8.10 -7.84
C PRO A 197 13.17 -8.77 -7.24
N LEU A 198 13.13 -10.09 -7.03
CA LEU A 198 14.29 -10.82 -6.46
C LEU A 198 15.44 -10.93 -7.47
N HIS A 199 15.16 -11.11 -8.76
CA HIS A 199 16.18 -11.09 -9.80
C HIS A 199 16.86 -9.72 -9.94
N CYS A 200 16.07 -8.63 -9.89
CA CYS A 200 16.63 -7.28 -9.89
C CYS A 200 17.60 -7.06 -8.72
N VAL A 201 17.20 -7.49 -7.50
CA VAL A 201 18.05 -7.37 -6.33
C VAL A 201 19.30 -8.25 -6.43
N ARG A 202 19.16 -9.47 -6.93
CA ARG A 202 20.32 -10.34 -7.21
C ARG A 202 21.33 -9.65 -8.12
N TRP A 203 20.87 -9.08 -9.22
CA TRP A 203 21.72 -8.32 -10.14
C TRP A 203 22.41 -7.11 -9.48
N MET A 204 21.72 -6.41 -8.57
CA MET A 204 22.31 -5.29 -7.82
C MET A 204 23.40 -5.72 -6.84
N ILE A 205 23.33 -6.93 -6.30
CA ILE A 205 24.29 -7.49 -5.34
C ILE A 205 25.47 -8.17 -6.05
N GLU A 206 25.22 -8.76 -7.21
CA GLU A 206 26.20 -9.49 -8.04
C GLU A 206 26.32 -8.82 -9.42
N PRO A 207 26.99 -7.67 -9.53
CA PRO A 207 27.12 -6.99 -10.83
C PRO A 207 28.19 -7.71 -11.70
N GLY A 208 27.88 -8.90 -12.18
CA GLY A 208 28.71 -9.67 -13.11
C GLY A 208 27.99 -9.92 -14.43
N ASP A 209 28.74 -10.33 -15.48
CA ASP A 209 28.16 -10.56 -16.82
C ASP A 209 27.13 -11.70 -16.82
N GLU A 210 27.30 -12.74 -16.00
CA GLU A 210 26.33 -13.83 -15.86
C GLU A 210 24.96 -13.39 -15.27
N ALA A 211 24.93 -12.34 -14.45
CA ALA A 211 23.68 -11.82 -13.90
C ALA A 211 22.88 -11.03 -14.94
N ARG A 212 23.52 -10.55 -16.01
CA ARG A 212 22.88 -9.82 -17.13
C ARG A 212 22.26 -10.75 -18.17
N GLU A 213 22.78 -11.96 -18.34
CA GLU A 213 22.29 -12.93 -19.34
C GLU A 213 21.00 -13.64 -18.90
N ASN A 214 20.61 -13.56 -17.62
CA ASN A 214 19.44 -14.23 -17.04
C ASN A 214 18.26 -13.28 -16.74
N LEU A 215 18.25 -12.05 -17.25
CA LEU A 215 17.15 -11.09 -17.24
C LEU A 215 16.49 -11.02 -18.62
#